data_85b493080b51d8c72115baf5df6f004a
#
_entry.id   85b493080b51d8c72115baf5df6f004a
#
_cell.length_a   1.000
_cell.length_b   1.000
_cell.length_c   1.000
_cell.angle_alpha   90.00
_cell.angle_beta   90.00
_cell.angle_gamma   90.00
#
_symmetry.space_group_name_H-M   'P 1'
#
loop_
_entity.id
_entity.type
_entity.pdbx_description
1 polymer ?
#
loop_
_entity_poly.entity_id
_entity_poly.type
_entity_poly.pdbx_seq_one_letter_code
_entity_poly.pdbx_strand_id
1 'polypeptide(L)'
;MKELPLACSLDETAMAAQRARYAVVARHVQSVASGERSLRARIDETLDGAVLRELIEVERECCPFFEIGYDAERLLSVSVYSEEHAPSLQAIAHALRAD
;
A
#
# COMPACT_ATOMS: atom_id res chain seq x y z
N MET A 1 -12.45 11.88 4.27
CA MET A 1 -12.06 11.57 3.99
C MET A 1 -11.92 10.53 3.47
N LYS A 2 -11.82 10.18 2.90
CA LYS A 2 -11.81 9.28 2.43
C LYS A 2 -10.83 8.80 2.18
N GLU A 3 -10.42 8.27 2.20
CA GLU A 3 -9.42 7.98 2.30
C GLU A 3 -8.96 6.80 1.74
N LEU A 4 -8.69 5.79 2.19
CA LEU A 4 -8.20 4.56 1.68
C LEU A 4 -9.21 3.91 0.81
N PRO A 5 -8.78 2.92 0.03
CA PRO A 5 -9.67 2.23 -0.87
C PRO A 5 -10.89 1.76 -0.17
N LEU A 6 -11.99 2.08 -0.72
CA LEU A 6 -13.20 1.83 -0.07
C LEU A 6 -13.72 0.45 -0.27
N ALA A 7 -13.07 -0.34 -1.13
CA ALA A 7 -13.45 -1.71 -1.31
C ALA A 7 -13.03 -2.58 -0.13
N CYS A 8 -12.19 -2.05 0.72
CA CYS A 8 -11.80 -2.79 1.90
C CYS A 8 -12.94 -2.91 2.87
N SER A 9 -13.03 -4.05 3.53
CA SER A 9 -14.10 -4.31 4.47
C SER A 9 -13.66 -4.09 5.91
N LEU A 10 -12.63 -3.31 6.11
CA LEU A 10 -12.12 -3.04 7.45
C LEU A 10 -13.08 -2.16 8.24
N ASP A 11 -13.22 -2.45 9.52
CA ASP A 11 -13.98 -1.55 10.38
C ASP A 11 -13.11 -0.33 10.71
N GLU A 12 -13.67 0.59 11.48
CA GLU A 12 -13.02 1.85 11.74
C GLU A 12 -11.69 1.70 12.47
N THR A 13 -11.65 0.79 13.44
CA THR A 13 -10.43 0.55 14.19
C THR A 13 -9.35 -0.04 13.31
N ALA A 14 -9.72 -1.02 12.48
CA ALA A 14 -8.77 -1.67 11.60
C ALA A 14 -8.27 -0.71 10.52
N MET A 15 -9.15 0.18 10.05
CA MET A 15 -8.73 1.21 9.09
C MET A 15 -7.72 2.15 9.69
N ALA A 16 -7.93 2.56 10.94
CA ALA A 16 -6.98 3.44 11.59
C ALA A 16 -5.63 2.77 11.75
N ALA A 17 -5.64 1.48 12.10
CA ALA A 17 -4.39 0.74 12.24
C ALA A 17 -3.66 0.64 10.90
N GLN A 18 -4.41 0.41 9.83
CA GLN A 18 -3.78 0.30 8.52
C GLN A 18 -3.21 1.64 8.06
N ARG A 19 -3.93 2.73 8.33
CA ARG A 19 -3.40 4.05 8.02
C ARG A 19 -2.12 4.33 8.79
N ALA A 20 -2.07 3.88 10.04
CA ALA A 20 -0.85 4.07 10.84
C ALA A 20 0.32 3.29 10.23
N ARG A 21 0.06 2.09 9.71
CA ARG A 21 1.11 1.33 9.05
C ARG A 21 1.61 2.05 7.81
N TYR A 22 0.69 2.60 7.02
CA TYR A 22 1.09 3.37 5.84
C TYR A 22 1.94 4.59 6.23
N ALA A 23 1.58 5.25 7.33
CA ALA A 23 2.36 6.40 7.76
C ALA A 23 3.79 6.00 8.15
N VAL A 24 3.94 4.86 8.80
CA VAL A 24 5.27 4.37 9.15
C VAL A 24 6.05 4.00 7.89
N VAL A 25 5.42 3.26 7.00
CA VAL A 25 6.11 2.82 5.78
C VAL A 25 6.50 4.03 4.93
N ALA A 26 5.64 5.04 4.86
CA ALA A 26 5.92 6.22 4.04
C ALA A 26 7.21 6.92 4.45
N ARG A 27 7.56 6.86 5.72
CA ARG A 27 8.80 7.48 6.19
C ARG A 27 10.03 6.78 5.65
N HIS A 28 9.88 5.55 5.18
CA HIS A 28 10.98 4.74 4.68
C HIS A 28 10.95 4.56 3.17
N VAL A 29 10.00 5.21 2.50
CA VAL A 29 9.90 5.11 1.05
C VAL A 29 10.90 6.07 0.43
N GLN A 30 11.76 5.53 -0.41
CA GLN A 30 12.77 6.32 -1.09
C GLN A 30 12.25 6.87 -2.42
N SER A 31 11.39 6.13 -3.08
CA SER A 31 10.84 6.57 -4.35
C SER A 31 9.56 5.80 -4.64
N VAL A 32 8.66 6.43 -5.38
CA VAL A 32 7.43 5.79 -5.84
C VAL A 32 7.32 6.06 -7.33
N ALA A 33 7.16 5.01 -8.11
CA ALA A 33 6.90 5.11 -9.53
C ALA A 33 5.51 4.52 -9.77
N SER A 34 4.61 5.30 -10.32
CA SER A 34 3.26 4.81 -10.55
C SER A 34 2.87 4.92 -12.02
N GLY A 35 2.18 3.91 -12.51
CA GLY A 35 1.60 3.89 -13.83
C GLY A 35 0.09 3.83 -13.71
N GLU A 36 -0.55 3.45 -14.81
CA GLU A 36 -2.01 3.43 -14.82
C GLU A 36 -2.58 2.34 -13.94
N ARG A 37 -1.94 1.18 -13.92
CA ARG A 37 -2.46 0.05 -13.17
C ARG A 37 -1.41 -0.61 -12.30
N SER A 38 -0.31 0.08 -12.05
CA SER A 38 0.72 -0.48 -11.18
C SER A 38 1.49 0.63 -10.51
N LEU A 39 2.10 0.28 -9.39
CA LEU A 39 3.05 1.18 -8.74
C LEU A 39 4.18 0.35 -8.16
N ARG A 40 5.31 0.99 -7.99
CA ARG A 40 6.45 0.39 -7.32
C ARG A 40 7.03 1.41 -6.36
N ALA A 41 7.34 0.95 -5.17
CA ALA A 41 7.92 1.81 -4.15
C ALA A 41 9.16 1.14 -3.62
N ARG A 42 10.25 1.89 -3.58
CA ARG A 42 11.49 1.38 -3.01
C ARG A 42 11.53 1.77 -1.54
N ILE A 43 11.76 0.79 -0.69
CA ILE A 43 11.73 0.94 0.75
C ILE A 43 13.15 0.82 1.27
N ASP A 44 13.56 1.67 2.19
CA ASP A 44 14.91 1.56 2.73
C ASP A 44 15.00 0.38 3.71
N GLU A 45 16.23 0.03 4.06
CA GLU A 45 16.48 -1.19 4.82
C GLU A 45 16.17 -1.07 6.29
N THR A 46 15.92 0.14 6.77
CA THR A 46 15.74 0.32 8.21
C THR A 46 14.31 0.08 8.65
N LEU A 47 13.37 -0.05 7.71
CA LEU A 47 12.00 -0.34 8.07
C LEU A 47 11.89 -1.74 8.64
N ASP A 48 11.19 -1.85 9.77
CA ASP A 48 10.90 -3.16 10.35
C ASP A 48 10.04 -3.95 9.37
N GLY A 49 10.56 -5.09 8.94
CA GLY A 49 9.86 -5.90 7.94
C GLY A 49 8.52 -6.41 8.43
N ALA A 50 8.34 -6.53 9.75
CA ALA A 50 7.06 -7.00 10.26
C ALA A 50 5.94 -6.01 9.97
N VAL A 51 6.24 -4.71 10.03
CA VAL A 51 5.23 -3.70 9.72
C VAL A 51 4.79 -3.81 8.27
N LEU A 52 5.75 -3.95 7.38
CA LEU A 52 5.42 -4.05 5.96
C LEU A 52 4.67 -5.33 5.66
N ARG A 53 5.07 -6.44 6.26
CA ARG A 53 4.39 -7.71 6.06
C ARG A 53 2.94 -7.63 6.51
N GLU A 54 2.72 -7.03 7.65
CA GLU A 54 1.36 -6.90 8.17
C GLU A 54 0.51 -6.00 7.27
N LEU A 55 1.09 -4.91 6.79
CA LEU A 55 0.41 -4.04 5.87
C LEU A 55 -0.03 -4.80 4.62
N ILE A 56 0.87 -5.59 4.06
CA ILE A 56 0.58 -6.36 2.86
C ILE A 56 -0.52 -7.38 3.11
N GLU A 57 -0.44 -8.08 4.25
CA GLU A 57 -1.43 -9.11 4.54
C GLU A 57 -2.82 -8.54 4.70
N VAL A 58 -2.91 -7.39 5.36
CA VAL A 58 -4.21 -6.74 5.52
C VAL A 58 -4.78 -6.32 4.17
N GLU A 59 -3.92 -5.76 3.30
CA GLU A 59 -4.39 -5.36 1.99
C GLU A 59 -4.87 -6.55 1.17
N ARG A 60 -4.15 -7.66 1.24
CA ARG A 60 -4.55 -8.83 0.49
C ARG A 60 -5.89 -9.37 0.93
N GLU A 61 -6.16 -9.32 2.22
CA GLU A 61 -7.41 -9.82 2.75
C GLU A 61 -8.58 -8.92 2.41
N CYS A 62 -8.35 -7.62 2.49
CA CYS A 62 -9.44 -6.67 2.36
C CYS A 62 -9.67 -6.23 0.93
N CYS A 63 -8.63 -6.26 0.12
CA CYS A 63 -8.70 -5.76 -1.24
C CYS A 63 -8.13 -6.79 -2.20
N PRO A 64 -8.87 -7.86 -2.45
CA PRO A 64 -8.35 -8.97 -3.24
C PRO A 64 -8.07 -8.62 -4.69
N PHE A 65 -8.53 -7.45 -5.15
CA PHE A 65 -8.22 -7.02 -6.51
C PHE A 65 -6.80 -6.47 -6.66
N PHE A 66 -6.07 -6.30 -5.56
CA PHE A 66 -4.67 -5.92 -5.66
C PHE A 66 -3.80 -7.15 -5.79
N GLU A 67 -2.77 -7.00 -6.61
CA GLU A 67 -1.70 -7.97 -6.64
C GLU A 67 -0.48 -7.29 -6.03
N ILE A 68 -0.05 -7.79 -4.87
CA ILE A 68 0.98 -7.13 -4.08
C ILE A 68 2.17 -8.06 -3.91
N GLY A 69 3.36 -7.55 -4.15
CA GLY A 69 4.58 -8.30 -3.95
C GLY A 69 5.64 -7.44 -3.31
N TYR A 70 6.59 -8.09 -2.67
CA TYR A 70 7.70 -7.41 -2.02
C TYR A 70 8.90 -8.34 -2.10
N ASP A 71 9.99 -7.87 -2.67
CA ASP A 71 11.11 -8.74 -2.94
C ASP A 71 12.28 -8.46 -2.01
N ALA A 72 13.33 -9.24 -2.17
CA ALA A 72 14.50 -9.16 -1.32
C ALA A 72 15.25 -7.85 -1.51
N GLU A 73 14.96 -7.13 -2.57
CA GLU A 73 15.60 -5.85 -2.84
C GLU A 73 14.82 -4.68 -2.30
N ARG A 74 13.81 -4.96 -1.49
CA ARG A 74 13.01 -3.94 -0.85
C ARG A 74 12.17 -3.15 -1.83
N LEU A 75 11.69 -3.81 -2.86
CA LEU A 75 10.81 -3.19 -3.83
C LEU A 75 9.40 -3.71 -3.62
N LEU A 76 8.51 -2.81 -3.25
CA LEU A 76 7.10 -3.12 -3.08
C LEU A 76 6.39 -2.84 -4.40
N SER A 77 5.65 -3.84 -4.90
CA SER A 77 4.93 -3.72 -6.14
C SER A 77 3.45 -3.95 -5.89
N VAL A 78 2.62 -3.07 -6.42
CA VAL A 78 1.17 -3.21 -6.32
C VAL A 78 0.58 -2.98 -7.69
N SER A 79 -0.31 -3.87 -8.11
CA SER A 79 -0.96 -3.70 -9.39
C SER A 79 -2.42 -4.12 -9.32
N VAL A 80 -3.20 -3.69 -10.30
CA VAL A 80 -4.60 -4.07 -10.42
C VAL A 80 -4.84 -4.54 -11.86
N TYR A 81 -5.80 -5.43 -12.02
CA TYR A 81 -6.08 -5.98 -13.34
C TYR A 81 -7.01 -5.10 -14.16
N SER A 82 -7.81 -4.26 -13.51
CA SER A 82 -8.84 -3.51 -14.18
C SER A 82 -8.71 -2.04 -13.88
N GLU A 83 -9.02 -1.20 -14.87
CA GLU A 83 -8.97 0.24 -14.68
C GLU A 83 -9.96 0.73 -13.63
N GLU A 84 -10.99 -0.03 -13.37
CA GLU A 84 -11.95 0.43 -12.37
C GLU A 84 -11.35 0.47 -10.98
N HIS A 85 -10.24 -0.24 -10.76
CA HIS A 85 -9.55 -0.22 -9.48
C HIS A 85 -8.37 0.74 -9.44
N ALA A 86 -8.11 1.45 -10.54
CA ALA A 86 -6.99 2.38 -10.57
C ALA A 86 -7.09 3.48 -9.51
N PRO A 87 -8.28 4.02 -9.22
CA PRO A 87 -8.33 5.03 -8.15
C PRO A 87 -7.88 4.51 -6.80
N SER A 88 -8.16 3.25 -6.49
CA SER A 88 -7.69 2.66 -5.25
C SER A 88 -6.17 2.55 -5.23
N LEU A 89 -5.59 2.20 -6.38
CA LEU A 89 -4.15 2.12 -6.50
C LEU A 89 -3.52 3.49 -6.31
N GLN A 90 -4.14 4.53 -6.87
CA GLN A 90 -3.61 5.88 -6.71
C GLN A 90 -3.70 6.35 -5.27
N ALA A 91 -4.70 5.90 -4.53
CA ALA A 91 -4.80 6.23 -3.12
C ALA A 91 -3.62 5.64 -2.36
N ILE A 92 -3.21 4.42 -2.70
CA ILE A 92 -2.04 3.81 -2.08
C ILE A 92 -0.78 4.61 -2.44
N ALA A 93 -0.63 4.98 -3.70
CA ALA A 93 0.53 5.75 -4.12
C ALA A 93 0.60 7.06 -3.34
N HIS A 94 -0.54 7.70 -3.17
CA HIS A 94 -0.59 8.95 -2.41
C HIS A 94 -0.19 8.73 -0.95
N ALA A 95 -0.69 7.67 -0.34
CA ALA A 95 -0.37 7.36 1.04
C ALA A 95 1.12 7.11 1.23
N LEU A 96 1.75 6.46 0.26
CA LEU A 96 3.16 6.14 0.35
C LEU A 96 4.04 7.38 0.13
N ARG A 97 3.52 8.39 -0.54
CA ARG A 97 4.26 9.64 -0.74
C ARG A 97 4.05 10.63 0.39
N ALA A 98 3.03 10.43 1.18
CA ALA A 98 2.71 11.36 2.24
C ALA A 98 3.72 11.23 3.36
N ASP A 99 4.18 12.33 3.85
CA ASP A 99 5.05 12.27 5.01
C ASP A 99 4.84 13.43 5.93
#